data_c76a646b5d83dc915499708e6f890b1e
#
_entry.id   c76a646b5d83dc915499708e6f890b1e
#
_cell.length_a   1.000
_cell.length_b   1.000
_cell.length_c   1.000
_cell.angle_alpha   90.00
_cell.angle_beta   90.00
_cell.angle_gamma   90.00
#
_symmetry.space_group_name_H-M   'P 1'
#
loop_
_entity.id
_entity.type
_entity.pdbx_description
1 polymer ?
#
loop_
_entity_poly.entity_id
_entity_poly.type
_entity_poly.pdbx_seq_one_letter_code
_entity_poly.pdbx_strand_id
1 'polypeptide(L)'
;MKEFGWNMTLWAVSVAMERNPSFAKACVRDGHEIGAHGYRWLDLWNYSFEEDKAYIKKSCQTLEAATGEFPSGAYFGRGTPNTAALLPLMWKEMGHKLLYTSEVYNEDSPYWIDLPWEKQLPEDEKEGMLMVPYNYDCKYHILQLEPWILIVF
;
A
#
# COMPACT_ATOMS: atom_id res chain seq x y z
N MET A 1 4.13 6.66 20.24
CA MET A 1 4.42 5.39 19.60
C MET A 1 5.77 4.83 20.07
N LYS A 2 6.87 5.56 19.96
CA LYS A 2 8.17 5.13 20.52
C LYS A 2 8.09 4.70 21.99
N GLU A 3 7.34 5.43 22.80
CA GLU A 3 7.14 5.19 24.22
C GLU A 3 6.47 3.83 24.53
N PHE A 4 5.68 3.31 23.57
CA PHE A 4 4.99 2.01 23.66
C PHE A 4 5.66 0.90 22.84
N GLY A 5 6.74 1.19 22.13
CA GLY A 5 7.40 0.24 21.25
C GLY A 5 6.56 -0.20 20.04
N TRP A 6 5.60 0.61 19.62
CA TRP A 6 4.69 0.27 18.52
C TRP A 6 5.22 0.74 17.17
N ASN A 7 5.23 -0.16 16.21
CA ASN A 7 5.42 0.14 14.80
C ASN A 7 4.06 0.20 14.10
N MET A 8 3.98 0.97 13.02
CA MET A 8 2.77 1.09 12.21
C MET A 8 3.12 1.09 10.73
N THR A 9 2.15 0.76 9.89
CA THR A 9 2.18 1.03 8.46
C THR A 9 1.45 2.34 8.18
N LEU A 10 2.14 3.25 7.48
CA LEU A 10 1.58 4.50 7.01
C LEU A 10 1.18 4.35 5.54
N TRP A 11 -0.11 4.38 5.23
CA TRP A 11 -0.58 4.49 3.85
C TRP A 11 -0.31 5.90 3.34
N ALA A 12 0.81 6.06 2.64
CA ALA A 12 1.33 7.37 2.32
C ALA A 12 1.00 7.81 0.90
N VAL A 13 0.33 8.94 0.80
CA VAL A 13 0.21 9.69 -0.47
C VAL A 13 1.58 10.26 -0.81
N SER A 14 2.15 9.81 -1.93
CA SER A 14 3.58 10.00 -2.22
C SER A 14 3.99 11.47 -2.30
N VAL A 15 3.14 12.35 -2.84
CA VAL A 15 3.42 13.80 -2.89
C VAL A 15 3.54 14.43 -1.50
N ALA A 16 2.89 13.87 -0.48
CA ALA A 16 3.03 14.37 0.88
C ALA A 16 4.41 14.03 1.46
N MET A 17 4.94 12.85 1.16
CA MET A 17 6.29 12.43 1.54
C MET A 17 7.37 13.22 0.78
N GLU A 18 7.16 13.44 -0.53
CA GLU A 18 8.02 14.28 -1.36
C GLU A 18 8.15 15.70 -0.81
N ARG A 19 7.05 16.27 -0.34
CA ARG A 19 7.03 17.63 0.24
C ARG A 19 7.56 17.70 1.68
N ASN A 20 7.61 16.58 2.37
CA ASN A 20 8.07 16.47 3.77
C ASN A 20 9.10 15.34 3.93
N PRO A 21 10.26 15.42 3.26
CA PRO A 21 11.23 14.33 3.27
C PRO A 21 11.83 14.08 4.66
N SER A 22 11.87 15.07 5.53
CA SER A 22 12.30 14.90 6.92
C SER A 22 11.36 14.01 7.72
N PHE A 23 10.05 14.15 7.50
CA PHE A 23 9.03 13.29 8.11
C PHE A 23 9.13 11.86 7.56
N ALA A 24 9.21 11.70 6.22
CA ALA A 24 9.35 10.39 5.58
C ALA A 24 10.55 9.61 6.13
N LYS A 25 11.73 10.26 6.19
CA LYS A 25 12.94 9.66 6.76
C LYS A 25 12.83 9.36 8.26
N ALA A 26 12.11 10.20 9.02
CA ALA A 26 11.89 9.95 10.44
C ALA A 26 11.02 8.71 10.66
N CYS A 27 9.97 8.49 9.85
CA CYS A 27 9.14 7.30 9.93
C CYS A 27 9.96 6.02 9.72
N VAL A 28 10.77 5.97 8.67
CA VAL A 28 11.65 4.80 8.38
C VAL A 28 12.68 4.59 9.49
N ARG A 29 13.38 5.67 9.90
CA ARG A 29 14.37 5.61 11.01
C ARG A 29 13.75 5.08 12.30
N ASP A 30 12.49 5.41 12.57
CA ASP A 30 11.79 5.02 13.80
C ASP A 30 11.10 3.65 13.67
N GLY A 31 11.35 2.92 12.55
CA GLY A 31 10.88 1.55 12.31
C GLY A 31 9.44 1.45 11.83
N HIS A 32 8.87 2.54 11.31
CA HIS A 32 7.54 2.53 10.70
C HIS A 32 7.62 2.18 9.22
N GLU A 33 6.66 1.40 8.75
CA GLU A 33 6.53 1.10 7.32
C GLU A 33 5.80 2.23 6.60
N ILE A 34 6.23 2.52 5.36
CA ILE A 34 5.53 3.42 4.45
C ILE A 34 5.01 2.62 3.27
N GLY A 35 3.71 2.34 3.26
CA GLY A 35 3.01 1.68 2.17
C GLY A 35 2.50 2.68 1.12
N ALA A 36 2.38 2.22 -0.12
CA ALA A 36 1.94 3.05 -1.23
C ALA A 36 0.43 3.32 -1.20
N HIS A 37 0.05 4.63 -1.21
CA HIS A 37 -1.34 5.08 -1.26
C HIS A 37 -1.61 6.05 -2.43
N GLY A 38 -0.96 5.78 -3.55
CA GLY A 38 -1.03 6.61 -4.74
C GLY A 38 -0.15 7.87 -4.66
N TYR A 39 0.02 8.55 -5.81
CA TYR A 39 0.83 9.77 -5.87
C TYR A 39 0.11 10.96 -5.25
N ARG A 40 -1.20 11.08 -5.52
CA ARG A 40 -2.12 12.07 -4.94
C ARG A 40 -3.41 11.39 -4.56
N TRP A 41 -4.14 11.94 -3.62
CA TRP A 41 -5.46 11.42 -3.24
C TRP A 41 -6.53 11.86 -4.26
N LEU A 42 -6.51 11.26 -5.44
CA LEU A 42 -7.40 11.50 -6.55
C LEU A 42 -8.27 10.28 -6.81
N ASP A 43 -9.42 10.53 -7.41
CA ASP A 43 -10.25 9.49 -8.01
C ASP A 43 -9.68 9.15 -9.39
N LEU A 44 -9.29 7.88 -9.59
CA LEU A 44 -8.67 7.40 -10.82
C LEU A 44 -9.68 6.74 -11.77
N TRP A 45 -10.95 6.76 -11.45
CA TRP A 45 -11.98 6.01 -12.15
C TRP A 45 -11.94 6.14 -13.69
N ASN A 46 -11.58 7.33 -14.19
CA ASN A 46 -11.50 7.63 -15.61
C ASN A 46 -10.10 7.42 -16.23
N TYR A 47 -9.14 6.91 -15.47
CA TYR A 47 -7.81 6.66 -16.02
C TYR A 47 -7.84 5.49 -16.97
N SER A 48 -7.16 5.61 -18.13
CA SER A 48 -6.83 4.50 -18.98
C SER A 48 -5.84 3.54 -18.31
N PHE A 49 -5.71 2.36 -18.85
CA PHE A 49 -4.76 1.35 -18.38
C PHE A 49 -3.32 1.89 -18.28
N GLU A 50 -2.87 2.63 -19.29
CA GLU A 50 -1.51 3.19 -19.31
C GLU A 50 -1.34 4.37 -18.34
N GLU A 51 -2.39 5.18 -18.14
CA GLU A 51 -2.37 6.25 -17.13
C GLU A 51 -2.33 5.66 -15.72
N ASP A 52 -3.06 4.58 -15.44
CA ASP A 52 -3.04 3.89 -14.15
C ASP A 52 -1.65 3.28 -13.88
N LYS A 53 -1.04 2.61 -14.86
CA LYS A 53 0.35 2.12 -14.77
C LYS A 53 1.34 3.26 -14.47
N ALA A 54 1.26 4.34 -15.21
CA ALA A 54 2.14 5.50 -15.02
C ALA A 54 1.96 6.12 -13.63
N TYR A 55 0.72 6.17 -13.14
CA TYR A 55 0.38 6.70 -11.82
C TYR A 55 0.94 5.82 -10.69
N ILE A 56 0.78 4.49 -10.78
CA ILE A 56 1.34 3.53 -9.84
C ILE A 56 2.86 3.67 -9.79
N LYS A 57 3.51 3.63 -10.95
CA LYS A 57 4.97 3.78 -11.07
C LYS A 57 5.46 5.06 -10.42
N LYS A 58 4.83 6.19 -10.73
CA LYS A 58 5.17 7.49 -10.16
C LYS A 58 5.04 7.49 -8.65
N SER A 59 3.97 6.88 -8.12
CA SER A 59 3.76 6.76 -6.68
C SER A 59 4.93 6.05 -5.99
N CYS A 60 5.30 4.86 -6.47
CA CYS A 60 6.36 4.06 -5.86
C CYS A 60 7.73 4.72 -5.94
N GLN A 61 8.10 5.26 -7.12
CA GLN A 61 9.38 5.94 -7.31
C GLN A 61 9.51 7.20 -6.44
N THR A 62 8.40 7.92 -6.25
CA THR A 62 8.39 9.10 -5.37
C THR A 62 8.57 8.70 -3.91
N LEU A 63 7.93 7.62 -3.45
CA LEU A 63 8.14 7.12 -2.09
C LEU A 63 9.56 6.66 -1.87
N GLU A 64 10.11 5.87 -2.78
CA GLU A 64 11.50 5.39 -2.71
C GLU A 64 12.49 6.58 -2.63
N ALA A 65 12.31 7.60 -3.46
CA ALA A 65 13.15 8.80 -3.43
C ALA A 65 13.04 9.57 -2.10
N ALA A 66 11.87 9.62 -1.48
CA ALA A 66 11.64 10.34 -0.23
C ALA A 66 12.10 9.57 1.01
N THR A 67 11.95 8.24 1.01
CA THR A 67 12.21 7.38 2.17
C THR A 67 13.57 6.68 2.12
N GLY A 68 14.08 6.40 0.94
CA GLY A 68 15.23 5.52 0.69
C GLY A 68 14.85 4.04 0.58
N GLU A 69 13.57 3.69 0.71
CA GLU A 69 13.06 2.32 0.66
C GLU A 69 11.89 2.21 -0.33
N PHE A 70 11.89 1.12 -1.12
CA PHE A 70 10.77 0.83 -2.00
C PHE A 70 9.59 0.28 -1.19
N PRO A 71 8.33 0.72 -1.43
CA PRO A 71 7.19 0.27 -0.62
C PRO A 71 6.91 -1.22 -0.80
N SER A 72 6.75 -1.95 0.32
CA SER A 72 6.46 -3.39 0.33
C SER A 72 4.97 -3.70 0.20
N GLY A 73 4.11 -2.77 0.59
CA GLY A 73 2.66 -2.90 0.58
C GLY A 73 1.97 -1.77 -0.18
N ALA A 74 0.73 -2.02 -0.60
CA ALA A 74 -0.10 -1.07 -1.34
C ALA A 74 -1.56 -1.06 -0.88
N TYR A 75 -2.14 0.15 -0.85
CA TYR A 75 -3.56 0.42 -0.72
C TYR A 75 -3.90 1.73 -1.43
N PHE A 76 -4.46 1.66 -2.63
CA PHE A 76 -4.79 2.86 -3.42
C PHE A 76 -6.19 3.39 -3.12
N GLY A 77 -7.15 2.51 -2.86
CA GLY A 77 -8.50 2.81 -2.35
C GLY A 77 -9.44 3.54 -3.31
N ARG A 78 -8.92 4.23 -4.33
CA ARG A 78 -9.66 4.98 -5.35
C ARG A 78 -9.15 4.70 -6.76
N GLY A 79 -8.74 3.44 -6.95
CA GLY A 79 -8.21 2.97 -8.22
C GLY A 79 -9.25 2.80 -9.31
N THR A 80 -8.79 2.44 -10.49
CA THR A 80 -9.61 1.93 -11.58
C THR A 80 -10.02 0.48 -11.30
N PRO A 81 -10.94 -0.11 -12.05
CA PRO A 81 -11.22 -1.55 -11.98
C PRO A 81 -9.98 -2.44 -12.25
N ASN A 82 -8.94 -1.88 -12.86
CA ASN A 82 -7.70 -2.60 -13.17
C ASN A 82 -6.61 -2.45 -12.10
N THR A 83 -6.69 -1.44 -11.24
CA THR A 83 -5.61 -1.08 -10.29
C THR A 83 -5.17 -2.27 -9.44
N ALA A 84 -6.11 -2.99 -8.84
CA ALA A 84 -5.77 -4.14 -7.98
C ALA A 84 -4.97 -5.22 -8.71
N ALA A 85 -5.32 -5.51 -9.97
CA ALA A 85 -4.59 -6.47 -10.79
C ALA A 85 -3.25 -5.91 -11.31
N LEU A 86 -3.16 -4.58 -11.49
CA LEU A 86 -1.93 -3.92 -11.93
C LEU A 86 -0.86 -3.82 -10.83
N LEU A 87 -1.25 -3.73 -9.58
CA LEU A 87 -0.29 -3.53 -8.48
C LEU A 87 0.83 -4.57 -8.49
N PRO A 88 0.57 -5.89 -8.43
CA PRO A 88 1.66 -6.87 -8.42
C PRO A 88 2.48 -6.87 -9.72
N LEU A 89 1.85 -6.60 -10.87
CA LEU A 89 2.54 -6.47 -12.16
C LEU A 89 3.51 -5.30 -12.16
N MET A 90 3.09 -4.15 -11.64
CA MET A 90 3.93 -2.95 -11.60
C MET A 90 5.12 -3.11 -10.66
N TRP A 91 4.95 -3.74 -9.50
CA TRP A 91 6.08 -4.07 -8.62
C TRP A 91 7.08 -4.96 -9.33
N LYS A 92 6.60 -6.01 -10.00
CA LYS A 92 7.45 -6.91 -10.81
C LYS A 92 8.16 -6.17 -11.94
N GLU A 93 7.49 -5.31 -12.69
CA GLU A 93 8.10 -4.49 -13.76
C GLU A 93 9.18 -3.54 -13.23
N MET A 94 9.06 -3.08 -11.97
CA MET A 94 10.05 -2.23 -11.30
C MET A 94 11.16 -3.02 -10.60
N GLY A 95 11.17 -4.35 -10.70
CA GLY A 95 12.19 -5.22 -10.12
C GLY A 95 12.00 -5.51 -8.63
N HIS A 96 10.79 -5.33 -8.11
CA HIS A 96 10.42 -5.55 -6.71
C HIS A 96 9.30 -6.58 -6.57
N LYS A 97 9.04 -7.02 -5.33
CA LYS A 97 7.90 -7.88 -4.97
C LYS A 97 6.91 -7.08 -4.15
N LEU A 98 5.64 -7.10 -4.54
CA LEU A 98 4.55 -6.64 -3.69
C LEU A 98 4.25 -7.73 -2.67
N LEU A 99 4.54 -7.47 -1.40
CA LEU A 99 4.34 -8.46 -0.34
C LEU A 99 2.87 -8.58 0.05
N TYR A 100 2.14 -7.47 0.10
CA TYR A 100 0.73 -7.46 0.45
C TYR A 100 -0.01 -6.26 -0.13
N THR A 101 -1.33 -6.40 -0.19
CA THR A 101 -2.24 -5.29 -0.50
C THR A 101 -3.45 -5.29 0.42
N SER A 102 -4.00 -4.11 0.66
CA SER A 102 -5.27 -3.92 1.41
C SER A 102 -6.44 -3.51 0.50
N GLU A 103 -6.39 -3.83 -0.80
CA GLU A 103 -7.45 -3.49 -1.78
C GLU A 103 -8.70 -4.39 -1.70
N VAL A 104 -8.91 -5.08 -0.59
CA VAL A 104 -10.01 -6.03 -0.41
C VAL A 104 -10.80 -5.77 0.86
N TYR A 105 -12.11 -6.11 0.80
CA TYR A 105 -13.08 -5.83 1.86
C TYR A 105 -13.96 -7.06 2.17
N ASN A 106 -13.57 -8.24 1.70
CA ASN A 106 -14.40 -9.44 1.64
C ASN A 106 -14.21 -10.39 2.82
N GLU A 107 -13.20 -10.17 3.65
CA GLU A 107 -12.86 -11.03 4.79
C GLU A 107 -12.38 -10.18 5.97
N ASP A 108 -12.40 -10.78 7.18
CA ASP A 108 -11.90 -10.16 8.40
C ASP A 108 -10.45 -10.55 8.72
N SER A 109 -9.94 -11.60 8.07
CA SER A 109 -8.60 -12.13 8.30
C SER A 109 -7.74 -12.09 7.04
N PRO A 110 -6.44 -11.87 7.15
CA PRO A 110 -5.53 -11.96 6.01
C PRO A 110 -5.53 -13.35 5.38
N TYR A 111 -5.40 -13.39 4.05
CA TYR A 111 -5.34 -14.63 3.27
C TYR A 111 -4.40 -14.49 2.07
N TRP A 112 -3.92 -15.64 1.57
CA TRP A 112 -3.05 -15.69 0.40
C TRP A 112 -3.83 -15.88 -0.89
N ILE A 113 -3.34 -15.28 -1.97
CA ILE A 113 -3.82 -15.53 -3.33
C ILE A 113 -2.66 -15.86 -4.25
N ASP A 114 -2.93 -16.64 -5.30
CA ASP A 114 -1.99 -16.82 -6.41
C ASP A 114 -1.88 -15.55 -7.23
N LEU A 115 -0.67 -15.22 -7.65
CA LEU A 115 -0.47 -14.14 -8.61
C LEU A 115 -0.92 -14.59 -10.03
N PRO A 116 -1.36 -13.66 -10.89
CA PRO A 116 -1.91 -14.03 -12.21
C PRO A 116 -1.01 -14.90 -13.07
N TRP A 117 0.32 -14.77 -12.91
CA TRP A 117 1.33 -15.55 -13.66
C TRP A 117 1.71 -16.87 -13.00
N GLU A 118 1.18 -17.16 -11.81
CA GLU A 118 1.50 -18.37 -11.03
C GLU A 118 0.49 -19.50 -11.23
N LYS A 119 -0.62 -19.24 -11.92
CA LYS A 119 -1.73 -20.19 -12.09
C LYS A 119 -1.32 -21.56 -12.63
N GLN A 120 -0.20 -21.65 -13.37
CA GLN A 120 0.32 -22.86 -13.97
C GLN A 120 1.52 -23.44 -13.22
N LEU A 121 1.99 -22.76 -12.15
CA LEU A 121 3.13 -23.21 -11.37
C LEU A 121 2.69 -24.29 -10.35
N PRO A 122 3.59 -25.24 -10.02
CA PRO A 122 3.43 -26.10 -8.84
C PRO A 122 3.28 -25.25 -7.55
N GLU A 123 2.59 -25.79 -6.56
CA GLU A 123 2.32 -25.06 -5.28
C GLU A 123 3.60 -24.61 -4.56
N ASP A 124 4.66 -25.42 -4.62
CA ASP A 124 5.96 -25.15 -3.99
C ASP A 124 6.80 -24.10 -4.75
N GLU A 125 6.39 -23.71 -5.95
CA GLU A 125 7.02 -22.66 -6.76
C GLU A 125 6.24 -21.34 -6.74
N LYS A 126 5.05 -21.32 -6.14
CA LYS A 126 4.24 -20.11 -6.02
C LYS A 126 4.75 -19.23 -4.87
N GLU A 127 4.88 -17.95 -5.15
CA GLU A 127 5.24 -16.97 -4.13
C GLU A 127 4.01 -16.31 -3.49
N GLY A 128 2.92 -16.23 -4.24
CA GLY A 128 1.67 -15.64 -3.80
C GLY A 128 1.76 -14.17 -3.41
N MET A 129 0.63 -13.60 -3.03
CA MET A 129 0.51 -12.28 -2.44
C MET A 129 -0.43 -12.32 -1.25
N LEU A 130 -0.05 -11.66 -0.16
CA LEU A 130 -0.90 -11.55 1.02
C LEU A 130 -1.97 -10.47 0.80
N MET A 131 -3.23 -10.85 0.96
CA MET A 131 -4.36 -9.93 1.04
C MET A 131 -4.60 -9.59 2.50
N VAL A 132 -4.53 -8.30 2.84
CA VAL A 132 -4.82 -7.80 4.20
C VAL A 132 -6.11 -6.97 4.10
N PRO A 133 -7.27 -7.55 4.43
CA PRO A 133 -8.54 -6.86 4.26
C PRO A 133 -8.61 -5.54 5.01
N TYR A 134 -9.19 -4.53 4.36
CA TYR A 134 -9.49 -3.24 4.96
C TYR A 134 -10.89 -3.28 5.56
N ASN A 135 -10.98 -3.46 6.87
CA ASN A 135 -12.26 -3.58 7.54
C ASN A 135 -12.78 -2.19 7.97
N TYR A 136 -13.92 -1.77 7.42
CA TYR A 136 -14.55 -0.50 7.77
C TYR A 136 -15.12 -0.47 9.20
N ASP A 137 -15.49 -1.61 9.76
CA ASP A 137 -16.07 -1.69 11.10
C ASP A 137 -15.05 -1.32 12.18
N CYS A 138 -13.81 -1.70 12.00
CA CYS A 138 -12.73 -1.33 12.93
C CYS A 138 -12.47 0.18 12.95
N LYS A 139 -12.69 0.87 11.85
CA LYS A 139 -12.49 2.32 11.72
C LYS A 139 -13.44 3.14 12.60
N TYR A 140 -14.69 2.71 12.71
CA TYR A 140 -15.70 3.41 13.52
C TYR A 140 -15.58 3.12 15.01
N HIS A 141 -15.19 1.92 15.39
CA HIS A 141 -14.98 1.56 16.81
C HIS A 141 -13.79 2.28 17.44
N ILE A 142 -12.72 2.45 16.69
CA ILE A 142 -11.52 3.18 17.15
C ILE A 142 -11.82 4.67 17.38
N LEU A 143 -12.69 5.27 16.57
CA LEU A 143 -13.12 6.67 16.74
C LEU A 143 -14.03 6.88 17.97
N GLN A 144 -14.69 5.82 18.48
CA GLN A 144 -15.58 5.91 19.64
C GLN A 144 -14.88 5.64 20.99
N LEU A 145 -13.74 4.94 20.98
CA LEU A 145 -13.12 4.47 22.22
C LEU A 145 -11.98 5.33 22.73
N GLU A 146 -11.30 6.10 21.88
CA GLU A 146 -10.19 6.96 22.31
C GLU A 146 -10.07 8.23 21.48
N PRO A 147 -10.08 9.42 22.08
CA PRO A 147 -9.98 10.69 21.36
C PRO A 147 -8.58 10.99 20.77
N TRP A 148 -7.62 10.08 20.87
CA TRP A 148 -6.22 10.31 20.57
C TRP A 148 -5.62 9.46 19.43
N ILE A 149 -6.40 8.57 18.82
CA ILE A 149 -5.93 7.82 17.67
C ILE A 149 -6.22 8.63 16.41
N LEU A 150 -5.24 9.43 16.01
CA LEU A 150 -5.24 10.12 14.74
C LEU A 150 -4.90 9.11 13.64
N ILE A 151 -5.93 8.56 12.98
CA ILE A 151 -5.72 7.86 11.71
C ILE A 151 -5.48 8.95 10.68
N VAL A 152 -4.22 9.19 10.35
CA VAL A 152 -3.84 10.11 9.29
C VAL A 152 -4.04 9.36 7.96
N PHE A 153 -5.08 9.77 7.25
CA PHE A 153 -5.32 9.35 5.86
C PHE A 153 -4.39 10.09 4.91
#